data_fd68de88a2ce333d2045fa0e5cc493ff
#
_entry.id   fd68de88a2ce333d2045fa0e5cc493ff
#
_cell.length_a   1.000
_cell.length_b   1.000
_cell.length_c   1.000
_cell.angle_alpha   90.00
_cell.angle_beta   90.00
_cell.angle_gamma   90.00
#
_symmetry.space_group_name_H-M   'P 1'
#
loop_
_entity.id
_entity.type
_entity.pdbx_description
1 polymer ?
#
loop_
_entity_poly.entity_id
_entity_poly.type
_entity_poly.pdbx_seq_one_letter_code
_entity_poly.pdbx_strand_id
1 'polypeptide(L)'
;MPSTREIKRRIRSVKNINQVTRALEAVSASSVRKAQAAVLASRPYAQHAYDVLVNVAAQSTGVPLHPLLEVRPEVTRISVVLITGDRGLAGAYNANIVRRAIRFVEQYERPVHWVTVGRKGRDLIRRYIAAKQRDESAPAFLKDQKIVAEFSHLPADPDLGDIAQIAQ
;
A
#
# COMPACT_ATOMS: atom_id res chain seq x y z
N MET A 1 18.45 12.40 -43.28
CA MET A 1 16.96 12.34 -43.23
C MET A 1 16.55 10.87 -43.06
N PRO A 2 15.57 10.53 -42.24
CA PRO A 2 15.11 9.15 -42.11
C PRO A 2 14.55 8.65 -43.45
N SER A 3 14.82 7.41 -43.81
CA SER A 3 14.35 6.82 -45.05
C SER A 3 12.85 6.52 -44.97
N THR A 4 12.15 6.54 -46.13
CA THR A 4 10.70 6.21 -46.21
C THR A 4 10.41 4.84 -45.59
N ARG A 5 11.32 3.90 -45.66
CA ARG A 5 11.23 2.56 -45.06
C ARG A 5 11.25 2.62 -43.54
N GLU A 6 12.10 3.47 -42.99
CA GLU A 6 12.19 3.69 -41.53
C GLU A 6 10.93 4.34 -40.97
N ILE A 7 10.39 5.36 -41.67
CA ILE A 7 9.11 6.01 -41.32
C ILE A 7 7.96 5.00 -41.32
N LYS A 8 7.84 4.18 -42.37
CA LYS A 8 6.81 3.13 -42.43
C LYS A 8 6.94 2.11 -41.26
N ARG A 9 8.16 1.75 -40.89
CA ARG A 9 8.43 0.86 -39.76
C ARG A 9 8.00 1.49 -38.43
N ARG A 10 8.28 2.77 -38.20
CA ARG A 10 7.85 3.53 -37.02
C ARG A 10 6.33 3.61 -36.94
N ILE A 11 5.65 3.93 -38.06
CA ILE A 11 4.19 3.99 -38.11
C ILE A 11 3.58 2.63 -37.72
N ARG A 12 4.10 1.52 -38.24
CA ARG A 12 3.63 0.17 -37.89
C ARG A 12 3.85 -0.13 -36.42
N SER A 13 5.02 0.22 -35.86
CA SER A 13 5.31 0.05 -34.43
C SER A 13 4.34 0.82 -33.56
N VAL A 14 4.08 2.10 -33.87
CA VAL A 14 3.13 2.94 -33.12
C VAL A 14 1.70 2.40 -33.20
N LYS A 15 1.27 1.92 -34.37
CA LYS A 15 -0.04 1.27 -34.52
C LYS A 15 -0.19 0.04 -33.64
N ASN A 16 0.84 -0.82 -33.60
CA ASN A 16 0.84 -2.02 -32.75
C ASN A 16 0.80 -1.64 -31.25
N ILE A 17 1.59 -0.66 -30.84
CA ILE A 17 1.57 -0.16 -29.45
C ILE A 17 0.17 0.38 -29.09
N ASN A 18 -0.46 1.14 -30.01
CA ASN A 18 -1.81 1.67 -29.80
C ASN A 18 -2.84 0.54 -29.58
N GLN A 19 -2.79 -0.52 -30.39
CA GLN A 19 -3.68 -1.68 -30.22
C GLN A 19 -3.48 -2.37 -28.87
N VAL A 20 -2.22 -2.59 -28.47
CA VAL A 20 -1.90 -3.19 -27.15
C VAL A 20 -2.38 -2.29 -26.02
N THR A 21 -2.19 -0.99 -26.13
CA THR A 21 -2.62 -0.02 -25.10
C THR A 21 -4.15 -0.02 -24.94
N ARG A 22 -4.90 -0.03 -26.05
CA ARG A 22 -6.36 -0.13 -26.01
C ARG A 22 -6.85 -1.44 -25.37
N ALA A 23 -6.19 -2.56 -25.67
CA ALA A 23 -6.53 -3.83 -25.05
C ALA A 23 -6.27 -3.80 -23.53
N LEU A 24 -5.12 -3.25 -23.10
CA LEU A 24 -4.79 -3.07 -21.69
C LEU A 24 -5.77 -2.13 -20.97
N GLU A 25 -6.22 -1.07 -21.65
CA GLU A 25 -7.23 -0.15 -21.12
C GLU A 25 -8.55 -0.87 -20.84
N ALA A 26 -9.05 -1.67 -21.80
CA ALA A 26 -10.28 -2.43 -21.62
C ALA A 26 -10.20 -3.43 -20.46
N VAL A 27 -9.10 -4.18 -20.36
CA VAL A 27 -8.86 -5.13 -19.26
C VAL A 27 -8.78 -4.41 -17.92
N SER A 28 -8.04 -3.29 -17.87
CA SER A 28 -7.88 -2.49 -16.66
C SER A 28 -9.23 -1.90 -16.19
N ALA A 29 -10.03 -1.35 -17.12
CA ALA A 29 -11.34 -0.82 -16.79
C ALA A 29 -12.31 -1.90 -16.24
N SER A 30 -12.23 -3.13 -16.78
CA SER A 30 -13.01 -4.25 -16.24
C SER A 30 -12.56 -4.62 -14.81
N SER A 31 -11.25 -4.70 -14.57
CA SER A 31 -10.68 -5.00 -13.25
C SER A 31 -11.04 -3.94 -12.20
N VAL A 32 -10.99 -2.66 -12.58
CA VAL A 32 -11.38 -1.54 -11.70
C VAL A 32 -12.86 -1.64 -11.32
N ARG A 33 -13.74 -1.91 -12.29
CA ARG A 33 -15.19 -2.08 -12.00
C ARG A 33 -15.45 -3.24 -11.04
N LYS A 34 -14.77 -4.38 -11.24
CA LYS A 34 -14.88 -5.53 -10.33
C LYS A 34 -14.42 -5.19 -8.92
N ALA A 35 -13.26 -4.56 -8.78
CA ALA A 35 -12.73 -4.14 -7.48
C ALA A 35 -13.64 -3.10 -6.78
N GLN A 36 -14.18 -2.14 -7.52
CA GLN A 36 -15.14 -1.18 -6.97
C GLN A 36 -16.43 -1.84 -6.49
N ALA A 37 -16.97 -2.80 -7.24
CA ALA A 37 -18.14 -3.55 -6.83
C ALA A 37 -17.90 -4.34 -5.54
N ALA A 38 -16.75 -5.00 -5.42
CA ALA A 38 -16.35 -5.72 -4.20
C ALA A 38 -16.25 -4.79 -2.98
N VAL A 39 -15.61 -3.62 -3.13
CA VAL A 39 -15.51 -2.62 -2.05
C VAL A 39 -16.88 -2.08 -1.63
N LEU A 40 -17.76 -1.79 -2.61
CA LEU A 40 -19.10 -1.30 -2.30
C LEU A 40 -19.95 -2.35 -1.59
N ALA A 41 -19.79 -3.63 -1.95
CA ALA A 41 -20.50 -4.73 -1.29
C ALA A 41 -20.02 -4.98 0.14
N SER A 42 -18.72 -4.83 0.43
CA SER A 42 -18.16 -5.06 1.77
C SER A 42 -18.28 -3.87 2.72
N ARG A 43 -18.43 -2.66 2.19
CA ARG A 43 -18.48 -1.41 2.99
C ARG A 43 -19.54 -1.39 4.08
N PRO A 44 -20.84 -1.78 3.86
CA PRO A 44 -21.85 -1.78 4.92
C PRO A 44 -21.45 -2.69 6.09
N TYR A 45 -20.90 -3.88 5.78
CA TYR A 45 -20.42 -4.79 6.82
C TYR A 45 -19.29 -4.16 7.66
N ALA A 46 -18.31 -3.56 7.02
CA ALA A 46 -17.19 -2.91 7.70
C ALA A 46 -17.67 -1.75 8.60
N GLN A 47 -18.64 -0.97 8.13
CA GLN A 47 -19.23 0.12 8.91
C GLN A 47 -19.96 -0.40 10.15
N HIS A 48 -20.85 -1.39 10.00
CA HIS A 48 -21.57 -1.97 11.14
C HIS A 48 -20.62 -2.67 12.12
N ALA A 49 -19.62 -3.39 11.64
CA ALA A 49 -18.61 -3.98 12.52
C ALA A 49 -17.86 -2.92 13.34
N TYR A 50 -17.49 -1.80 12.70
CA TYR A 50 -16.85 -0.69 13.40
C TYR A 50 -17.78 -0.07 14.46
N ASP A 51 -19.06 0.17 14.13
CA ASP A 51 -20.05 0.72 15.08
C ASP A 51 -20.24 -0.19 16.30
N VAL A 52 -20.29 -1.51 16.08
CA VAL A 52 -20.35 -2.50 17.18
C VAL A 52 -19.10 -2.41 18.06
N LEU A 53 -17.91 -2.35 17.47
CA LEU A 53 -16.66 -2.23 18.24
C LEU A 53 -16.62 -0.94 19.08
N VAL A 54 -17.04 0.19 18.50
CA VAL A 54 -17.13 1.47 19.22
C VAL A 54 -18.10 1.38 20.39
N ASN A 55 -19.28 0.78 20.20
CA ASN A 55 -20.28 0.61 21.26
C ASN A 55 -19.78 -0.31 22.37
N VAL A 56 -19.11 -1.42 22.02
CA VAL A 56 -18.51 -2.35 23.01
C VAL A 56 -17.41 -1.64 23.80
N ALA A 57 -16.55 -0.89 23.14
CA ALA A 57 -15.49 -0.13 23.80
C ALA A 57 -16.04 0.95 24.74
N ALA A 58 -17.12 1.63 24.35
CA ALA A 58 -17.78 2.66 25.18
C ALA A 58 -18.46 2.09 26.43
N GLN A 59 -18.91 0.84 26.39
CA GLN A 59 -19.57 0.16 27.52
C GLN A 59 -18.57 -0.50 28.49
N SER A 60 -17.30 -0.59 28.12
CA SER A 60 -16.25 -1.17 28.96
C SER A 60 -15.90 -0.21 30.11
N THR A 61 -16.44 -0.46 31.27
CA THR A 61 -16.16 0.31 32.49
C THR A 61 -14.87 -0.21 33.16
N GLY A 62 -13.72 0.34 32.74
CA GLY A 62 -12.47 0.24 33.48
C GLY A 62 -11.58 -0.98 33.24
N VAL A 63 -12.07 -2.06 32.63
CA VAL A 63 -11.25 -3.23 32.25
C VAL A 63 -11.37 -3.45 30.74
N PRO A 64 -10.27 -3.37 30.00
CA PRO A 64 -10.33 -3.61 28.55
C PRO A 64 -10.69 -5.08 28.29
N LEU A 65 -11.77 -5.28 27.51
CA LEU A 65 -12.26 -6.61 27.11
C LEU A 65 -11.29 -7.35 26.18
N HIS A 66 -10.39 -6.62 25.55
CA HIS A 66 -9.41 -7.18 24.62
C HIS A 66 -8.18 -6.27 24.55
N PRO A 67 -6.94 -6.83 24.43
CA PRO A 67 -5.71 -6.03 24.34
C PRO A 67 -5.68 -5.00 23.20
N LEU A 68 -6.43 -5.22 22.12
CA LEU A 68 -6.54 -4.25 21.00
C LEU A 68 -7.46 -3.05 21.32
N LEU A 69 -8.27 -3.12 22.39
CA LEU A 69 -9.14 -2.03 22.87
C LEU A 69 -8.49 -1.25 24.02
N GLU A 70 -7.32 -1.68 24.48
CA GLU A 70 -6.61 -1.02 25.56
C GLU A 70 -5.92 0.26 25.05
N VAL A 71 -6.12 1.35 25.77
CA VAL A 71 -5.38 2.61 25.54
C VAL A 71 -3.99 2.45 26.15
N ARG A 72 -2.98 2.34 25.32
CA ARG A 72 -1.59 2.22 25.77
C ARG A 72 -1.10 3.56 26.30
N PRO A 73 -0.57 3.62 27.54
CA PRO A 73 -0.07 4.87 28.11
C PRO A 73 1.16 5.40 27.36
N GLU A 74 1.94 4.52 26.76
CA GLU A 74 3.13 4.88 25.98
C GLU A 74 3.19 4.07 24.68
N VAL A 75 3.35 4.80 23.56
CA VAL A 75 3.59 4.21 22.24
C VAL A 75 5.08 4.26 21.95
N THR A 76 5.76 3.13 22.09
CA THR A 76 7.20 3.01 21.85
C THR A 76 7.55 2.83 20.38
N ARG A 77 6.63 2.29 19.55
CA ARG A 77 6.85 1.95 18.15
C ARG A 77 5.56 2.00 17.35
N ILE A 78 5.66 2.36 16.08
CA ILE A 78 4.53 2.41 15.15
C ILE A 78 4.67 1.30 14.12
N SER A 79 3.60 0.56 13.87
CA SER A 79 3.52 -0.37 12.74
C SER A 79 2.68 0.24 11.62
N VAL A 80 3.21 0.23 10.41
CA VAL A 80 2.54 0.80 9.23
C VAL A 80 2.38 -0.27 8.17
N VAL A 81 1.14 -0.56 7.82
CA VAL A 81 0.81 -1.42 6.67
C VAL A 81 0.71 -0.52 5.44
N LEU A 82 1.66 -0.68 4.52
CA LEU A 82 1.76 0.10 3.30
C LEU A 82 1.31 -0.71 2.09
N ILE A 83 0.13 -0.40 1.55
CA ILE A 83 -0.46 -1.09 0.41
C ILE A 83 -0.13 -0.35 -0.88
N THR A 84 0.55 -1.02 -1.80
CA THR A 84 0.99 -0.48 -3.09
C THR A 84 0.82 -1.49 -4.21
N GLY A 85 1.10 -1.10 -5.45
CA GLY A 85 1.07 -2.01 -6.58
C GLY A 85 2.32 -2.89 -6.70
N ASP A 86 2.14 -4.09 -7.26
CA ASP A 86 3.24 -4.96 -7.67
C ASP A 86 3.85 -4.54 -9.01
N ARG A 87 3.03 -3.98 -9.89
CA ARG A 87 3.40 -3.62 -11.25
C ARG A 87 3.55 -2.11 -11.40
N GLY A 88 4.21 -1.69 -12.47
CA GLY A 88 4.27 -0.29 -12.90
C GLY A 88 2.99 0.13 -13.64
N LEU A 89 3.10 1.23 -14.39
CA LEU A 89 2.03 1.83 -15.18
C LEU A 89 0.86 2.37 -14.34
N ALA A 90 1.10 2.67 -13.06
CA ALA A 90 0.14 3.29 -12.14
C ALA A 90 0.40 4.80 -11.95
N GLY A 91 1.08 5.45 -12.90
CA GLY A 91 1.45 6.86 -12.79
C GLY A 91 2.25 7.14 -11.51
N ALA A 92 1.92 8.22 -10.83
CA ALA A 92 2.58 8.65 -9.60
C ALA A 92 2.02 7.98 -8.32
N TYR A 93 1.03 7.08 -8.42
CA TYR A 93 0.35 6.50 -7.26
C TYR A 93 1.31 5.92 -6.22
N ASN A 94 2.17 4.97 -6.62
CA ASN A 94 3.08 4.32 -5.69
C ASN A 94 4.05 5.30 -5.02
N ALA A 95 4.59 6.25 -5.78
CA ALA A 95 5.49 7.27 -5.23
C ALA A 95 4.78 8.23 -4.28
N ASN A 96 3.56 8.63 -4.59
CA ASN A 96 2.79 9.56 -3.78
C ASN A 96 2.34 8.93 -2.45
N ILE A 97 1.86 7.67 -2.47
CA ILE A 97 1.44 7.00 -1.24
C ILE A 97 2.62 6.74 -0.30
N VAL A 98 3.77 6.31 -0.84
CA VAL A 98 5.00 6.14 -0.05
C VAL A 98 5.46 7.47 0.55
N ARG A 99 5.49 8.55 -0.23
CA ARG A 99 5.86 9.88 0.27
C ARG A 99 4.90 10.37 1.36
N ARG A 100 3.61 10.10 1.21
CA ARG A 100 2.61 10.43 2.24
C ARG A 100 2.82 9.61 3.51
N ALA A 101 3.08 8.31 3.40
CA ALA A 101 3.36 7.44 4.53
C ALA A 101 4.63 7.87 5.30
N ILE A 102 5.70 8.20 4.58
CA ILE A 102 6.94 8.71 5.19
C ILE A 102 6.67 9.99 5.97
N ARG A 103 6.02 10.98 5.37
CA ARG A 103 5.67 12.23 6.09
C ARG A 103 4.78 11.99 7.30
N PHE A 104 3.86 11.05 7.21
CA PHE A 104 2.98 10.69 8.32
C PHE A 104 3.78 10.12 9.49
N VAL A 105 4.69 9.18 9.27
CA VAL A 105 5.45 8.56 10.35
C VAL A 105 6.50 9.49 10.95
N GLU A 106 7.09 10.40 10.16
CA GLU A 106 8.06 11.39 10.63
C GLU A 106 7.46 12.34 11.70
N GLN A 107 6.14 12.56 11.69
CA GLN A 107 5.44 13.41 12.68
C GLN A 107 5.43 12.82 14.09
N TYR A 108 5.58 11.50 14.22
CA TYR A 108 5.47 10.82 15.51
C TYR A 108 6.81 10.64 16.23
N GLU A 109 7.91 10.88 15.58
CA GLU A 109 9.27 10.75 16.13
C GLU A 109 9.51 9.41 16.84
N ARG A 110 8.95 8.32 16.32
CA ARG A 110 9.04 6.96 16.85
C ARG A 110 9.61 5.99 15.82
N PRO A 111 10.30 4.93 16.25
CA PRO A 111 10.73 3.85 15.36
C PRO A 111 9.54 3.21 14.63
N VAL A 112 9.75 2.82 13.38
CA VAL A 112 8.66 2.30 12.53
C VAL A 112 8.96 0.89 12.04
N HIS A 113 7.99 0.02 12.23
CA HIS A 113 7.91 -1.28 11.56
C HIS A 113 7.03 -1.16 10.33
N TRP A 114 7.58 -1.50 9.18
CA TRP A 114 6.85 -1.50 7.93
C TRP A 114 6.39 -2.90 7.57
N VAL A 115 5.10 -3.05 7.30
CA VAL A 115 4.52 -4.20 6.62
C VAL A 115 4.19 -3.73 5.21
N THR A 116 4.85 -4.29 4.21
CA THR A 116 4.67 -3.86 2.83
C THR A 116 3.84 -4.85 2.03
N VAL A 117 2.75 -4.34 1.45
CA VAL A 117 1.93 -5.07 0.50
C VAL A 117 2.18 -4.48 -0.88
N GLY A 118 2.76 -5.29 -1.77
CA GLY A 118 3.16 -4.87 -3.10
C GLY A 118 4.63 -4.48 -3.24
N ARG A 119 5.25 -4.96 -4.32
CA ARG A 119 6.69 -4.80 -4.60
C ARG A 119 7.13 -3.35 -4.72
N LYS A 120 6.29 -2.47 -5.30
CA LYS A 120 6.70 -1.08 -5.55
C LYS A 120 6.90 -0.29 -4.25
N GLY A 121 6.04 -0.48 -3.25
CA GLY A 121 6.19 0.12 -1.93
C GLY A 121 7.40 -0.44 -1.18
N ARG A 122 7.55 -1.75 -1.17
CA ARG A 122 8.70 -2.43 -0.58
C ARG A 122 10.04 -1.83 -1.09
N ASP A 123 10.21 -1.77 -2.41
CA ASP A 123 11.46 -1.30 -3.03
C ASP A 123 11.73 0.18 -2.73
N LEU A 124 10.69 1.00 -2.62
CA LEU A 124 10.81 2.41 -2.27
C LEU A 124 11.16 2.58 -0.78
N ILE A 125 10.51 1.83 0.13
CA ILE A 125 10.80 1.88 1.56
C ILE A 125 12.19 1.32 1.87
N ARG A 126 12.62 0.24 1.24
CA ARG A 126 14.00 -0.27 1.39
C ARG A 126 15.04 0.79 1.05
N ARG A 127 14.85 1.52 -0.05
CA ARG A 127 15.75 2.62 -0.43
C ARG A 127 15.72 3.76 0.57
N TYR A 128 14.54 4.13 1.07
CA TYR A 128 14.39 5.15 2.09
C TYR A 128 15.11 4.77 3.39
N ILE A 129 14.88 3.57 3.92
CA ILE A 129 15.54 3.06 5.13
C ILE A 129 17.06 3.07 4.95
N ALA A 130 17.56 2.52 3.84
CA ALA A 130 19.00 2.48 3.56
C ALA A 130 19.62 3.89 3.46
N ALA A 131 18.89 4.86 2.91
CA ALA A 131 19.35 6.25 2.85
C ALA A 131 19.44 6.86 4.26
N LYS A 132 18.42 6.65 5.12
CA LYS A 132 18.40 7.17 6.49
C LYS A 132 19.43 6.52 7.40
N GLN A 133 19.73 5.24 7.21
CA GLN A 133 20.79 4.53 7.95
C GLN A 133 22.19 5.02 7.62
N ARG A 134 22.42 5.51 6.39
CA ARG A 134 23.71 6.10 5.95
C ARG A 134 23.87 7.56 6.32
N ASP A 135 22.78 8.24 6.58
CA ASP A 135 22.78 9.65 6.95
C ASP A 135 23.13 9.80 8.43
N GLU A 136 24.37 10.25 8.72
CA GLU A 136 24.84 10.42 10.09
C GLU A 136 24.01 11.46 10.85
N SER A 137 23.46 12.45 10.18
CA SER A 137 22.65 13.53 10.75
C SER A 137 21.20 13.10 11.05
N ALA A 138 20.76 11.96 10.52
CA ALA A 138 19.38 11.50 10.71
C ALA A 138 19.11 11.11 12.18
N PRO A 139 17.95 11.51 12.73
CA PRO A 139 17.53 11.10 14.07
C PRO A 139 17.51 9.58 14.28
N ALA A 140 17.75 9.14 15.51
CA ALA A 140 17.83 7.71 15.85
C ALA A 140 16.59 6.93 15.48
N PHE A 141 15.39 7.49 15.66
CA PHE A 141 14.12 6.84 15.31
C PHE A 141 13.97 6.61 13.79
N LEU A 142 14.59 7.42 12.94
CA LEU A 142 14.62 7.20 11.50
C LEU A 142 15.62 6.12 11.08
N LYS A 143 16.65 5.88 11.88
CA LYS A 143 17.62 4.80 11.66
C LYS A 143 17.10 3.45 12.14
N ASP A 144 16.29 3.43 13.21
CA ASP A 144 15.64 2.24 13.75
C ASP A 144 14.31 1.94 13.03
N GLN A 145 14.37 1.85 11.72
CA GLN A 145 13.24 1.44 10.90
C GLN A 145 13.55 0.13 10.19
N LYS A 146 12.56 -0.75 10.09
CA LYS A 146 12.72 -2.03 9.39
C LYS A 146 11.42 -2.49 8.74
N ILE A 147 11.57 -3.25 7.66
CA ILE A 147 10.47 -4.00 7.08
C ILE A 147 10.40 -5.33 7.84
N VAL A 148 9.28 -5.56 8.51
CA VAL A 148 9.04 -6.77 9.33
C VAL A 148 8.30 -7.85 8.56
N ALA A 149 7.48 -7.46 7.58
CA ALA A 149 6.77 -8.40 6.72
C ALA A 149 6.60 -7.83 5.30
N GLU A 150 6.62 -8.73 4.34
CA GLU A 150 6.50 -8.41 2.91
C GLU A 150 5.49 -9.35 2.26
N PHE A 151 4.47 -8.77 1.65
CA PHE A 151 3.47 -9.49 0.87
C PHE A 151 3.50 -8.99 -0.57
N SER A 152 3.62 -9.89 -1.52
CA SER A 152 3.60 -9.55 -2.94
C SER A 152 2.84 -10.62 -3.72
N HIS A 153 2.37 -10.26 -4.91
CA HIS A 153 1.59 -11.15 -5.77
C HIS A 153 0.27 -11.62 -5.14
N LEU A 154 -0.33 -10.80 -4.28
CA LEU A 154 -1.68 -11.07 -3.83
C LEU A 154 -2.63 -11.17 -5.03
N PRO A 155 -3.63 -12.08 -4.97
CA PRO A 155 -4.63 -12.17 -6.03
C PRO A 155 -5.39 -10.84 -6.16
N ALA A 156 -5.98 -10.62 -7.35
CA ALA A 156 -6.78 -9.42 -7.60
C ALA A 156 -8.06 -9.36 -6.73
N ASP A 157 -8.45 -10.49 -6.16
CA ASP A 157 -9.59 -10.68 -5.28
C ASP A 157 -9.09 -11.50 -4.07
N PRO A 158 -8.42 -10.87 -3.10
CA PRO A 158 -7.82 -11.55 -1.95
C PRO A 158 -8.92 -12.09 -1.04
N ASP A 159 -8.74 -13.31 -0.56
CA ASP A 159 -9.64 -13.92 0.39
C ASP A 159 -9.31 -13.54 1.85
N LEU A 160 -10.14 -14.03 2.79
CA LEU A 160 -9.92 -13.78 4.22
C LEU A 160 -8.59 -14.35 4.72
N GLY A 161 -8.10 -15.46 4.12
CA GLY A 161 -6.82 -16.05 4.48
C GLY A 161 -5.64 -15.16 4.09
N ASP A 162 -5.69 -14.58 2.89
CA ASP A 162 -4.69 -13.60 2.43
C ASP A 162 -4.64 -12.36 3.34
N ILE A 163 -5.81 -11.88 3.77
CA ILE A 163 -5.91 -10.69 4.66
C ILE A 163 -5.46 -11.02 6.08
N ALA A 164 -5.82 -12.21 6.60
CA ALA A 164 -5.44 -12.65 7.93
C ALA A 164 -3.91 -12.74 8.10
N GLN A 165 -3.19 -13.19 7.07
CA GLN A 165 -1.72 -13.22 7.08
C GLN A 165 -1.08 -11.83 7.21
N ILE A 166 -1.76 -10.78 6.74
CA ILE A 166 -1.27 -9.40 6.85
C ILE A 166 -1.59 -8.83 8.25
N ALA A 167 -2.65 -9.31 8.88
CA ALA A 167 -3.15 -8.81 10.16
C ALA A 167 -2.51 -9.48 11.39
N GLN A 168 -1.86 -10.63 11.23
CA GLN A 168 -1.10 -11.35 12.27
C GLN A 168 0.31 -10.78 12.43
#